data_3f4488d4b888a1fa530510331bd6fc1d
#
_entry.id   3f4488d4b888a1fa530510331bd6fc1d
#
_cell.length_a   1.000
_cell.length_b   1.000
_cell.length_c   1.000
_cell.angle_alpha   90.00
_cell.angle_beta   90.00
_cell.angle_gamma   90.00
#
_symmetry.space_group_name_H-M   'P 1'
#
loop_
_entity.id
_entity.type
_entity.pdbx_description
1 polymer ?
#
loop_
_entity_poly.entity_id
_entity_poly.type
_entity_poly.pdbx_seq_one_letter_code
_entity_poly.pdbx_strand_id
1 'polypeptide(L)'
;MDIENLSLQDVVDIQHLLEVQRKLSDLVKISVVTTDIEGRPITALNNFSPFCKLIRSTEKGREECELCDKCAEKIAFKEKRSIIYDCHLGLKDCCVPIIVGDRLIGAVLGGQVLIDGQKKDALFDIKNLSHKYGISEESLQEAIRKIYVVDHDYLKRCVDLYETIANYSKEMGLKYIAQQKLVCEGQERLSYERRAKYAELKTLEAQINPHFLFNTLN
;
A
#
# COMPACT_ATOMS: atom_id res chain seq x y z
N MET A 1 -14.10 8.03 13.01
CA MET A 1 -13.28 7.07 12.25
C MET A 1 -11.88 7.15 12.81
N ASP A 2 -11.33 6.04 13.19
CA ASP A 2 -10.07 5.99 13.93
C ASP A 2 -8.91 6.15 12.93
N ILE A 3 -8.28 7.32 12.91
CA ILE A 3 -7.10 7.59 12.06
C ILE A 3 -5.98 6.57 12.38
N GLU A 4 -6.08 5.92 13.53
CA GLU A 4 -5.12 4.90 13.97
C GLU A 4 -5.13 3.63 13.10
N ASN A 5 -6.21 3.33 12.38
CA ASN A 5 -6.35 2.13 11.55
C ASN A 5 -6.43 2.44 10.04
N LEU A 6 -5.85 3.57 9.61
CA LEU A 6 -5.86 3.97 8.20
C LEU A 6 -5.11 2.96 7.33
N SER A 7 -5.81 2.40 6.35
CA SER A 7 -5.23 1.54 5.30
C SER A 7 -5.08 2.31 3.98
N LEU A 8 -4.27 1.78 3.07
CA LEU A 8 -4.11 2.40 1.74
C LEU A 8 -5.43 2.42 0.96
N GLN A 9 -6.27 1.40 1.13
CA GLN A 9 -7.57 1.27 0.46
C GLN A 9 -8.59 2.31 0.90
N ASP A 10 -8.40 2.90 2.09
CA ASP A 10 -9.28 3.97 2.60
C ASP A 10 -8.99 5.33 1.95
N VAL A 11 -7.78 5.51 1.40
CA VAL A 11 -7.28 6.82 0.97
C VAL A 11 -6.99 6.92 -0.52
N VAL A 12 -6.87 5.79 -1.22
CA VAL A 12 -6.53 5.74 -2.65
C VAL A 12 -7.56 4.93 -3.40
N ASP A 13 -7.98 5.42 -4.55
CA ASP A 13 -8.76 4.62 -5.50
C ASP A 13 -7.86 3.51 -6.08
N ILE A 14 -8.09 2.29 -5.62
CA ILE A 14 -7.28 1.11 -6.00
C ILE A 14 -7.44 0.79 -7.50
N GLN A 15 -8.61 1.04 -8.10
CA GLN A 15 -8.80 0.80 -9.53
C GLN A 15 -7.98 1.76 -10.37
N HIS A 16 -7.96 3.04 -9.99
CA HIS A 16 -7.12 4.04 -10.64
C HIS A 16 -5.62 3.74 -10.45
N LEU A 17 -5.22 3.36 -9.24
CA LEU A 17 -3.84 2.97 -8.94
C LEU A 17 -3.40 1.77 -9.80
N LEU A 18 -4.26 0.75 -9.92
CA LEU A 18 -4.03 -0.43 -10.75
C LEU A 18 -3.82 -0.06 -12.23
N GLU A 19 -4.65 0.85 -12.76
CA GLU A 19 -4.52 1.30 -14.14
C GLU A 19 -3.19 2.03 -14.39
N VAL A 20 -2.79 2.92 -13.49
CA VAL A 20 -1.50 3.62 -13.55
C VAL A 20 -0.34 2.63 -13.49
N GLN A 21 -0.37 1.70 -12.55
CA GLN A 21 0.67 0.68 -12.39
C GLN A 21 0.78 -0.22 -13.62
N ARG A 22 -0.34 -0.63 -14.20
CA ARG A 22 -0.35 -1.43 -15.43
C ARG A 22 0.36 -0.69 -16.57
N LYS A 23 0.00 0.58 -16.81
CA LYS A 23 0.64 1.40 -17.87
C LYS A 23 2.15 1.57 -17.64
N LEU A 24 2.56 1.81 -16.39
CA LEU A 24 3.97 1.91 -16.04
C LEU A 24 4.70 0.59 -16.21
N SER A 25 4.15 -0.51 -15.73
CA SER A 25 4.72 -1.83 -15.85
C SER A 25 4.88 -2.25 -17.32
N ASP A 26 3.91 -1.90 -18.17
CA ASP A 26 4.00 -2.14 -19.61
C ASP A 26 5.13 -1.31 -20.28
N LEU A 27 5.41 -0.11 -19.76
CA LEU A 27 6.49 0.74 -20.25
C LEU A 27 7.87 0.22 -19.82
N VAL A 28 8.03 -0.07 -18.53
CA VAL A 28 9.32 -0.49 -17.97
C VAL A 28 9.59 -2.00 -18.09
N LYS A 29 8.62 -2.80 -18.54
CA LYS A 29 8.76 -4.25 -18.77
C LYS A 29 9.16 -5.09 -17.55
N ILE A 30 9.14 -4.51 -16.36
CA ILE A 30 9.38 -5.20 -15.08
C ILE A 30 8.15 -5.12 -14.18
N SER A 31 8.12 -5.96 -13.14
CA SER A 31 6.96 -6.06 -12.25
C SER A 31 6.76 -4.79 -11.44
N VAL A 32 5.50 -4.47 -11.17
CA VAL A 32 5.08 -3.51 -10.16
C VAL A 32 3.81 -3.99 -9.46
N VAL A 33 3.78 -3.87 -8.15
CA VAL A 33 2.64 -4.22 -7.31
C VAL A 33 2.61 -3.28 -6.10
N THR A 34 1.43 -2.97 -5.62
CA THR A 34 1.28 -2.29 -4.30
C THR A 34 0.79 -3.32 -3.29
N THR A 35 1.38 -3.28 -2.11
CA THR A 35 1.12 -4.18 -0.99
C THR A 35 0.56 -3.43 0.22
N ASP A 36 -0.12 -4.17 1.10
CA ASP A 36 -0.45 -3.72 2.45
C ASP A 36 0.77 -3.87 3.39
N ILE A 37 0.61 -3.46 4.65
CA ILE A 37 1.66 -3.54 5.68
C ILE A 37 2.04 -4.98 6.08
N GLU A 38 1.31 -5.98 5.59
CA GLU A 38 1.61 -7.40 5.77
C GLU A 38 2.34 -8.00 4.56
N GLY A 39 2.68 -7.19 3.55
CA GLY A 39 3.32 -7.64 2.31
C GLY A 39 2.36 -8.31 1.32
N ARG A 40 1.05 -8.21 1.55
CA ARG A 40 0.05 -8.83 0.68
C ARG A 40 -0.30 -7.90 -0.47
N PRO A 41 -0.36 -8.39 -1.70
CA PRO A 41 -0.75 -7.58 -2.85
C PRO A 41 -2.16 -6.98 -2.71
N ILE A 42 -2.26 -5.66 -2.82
CA ILE A 42 -3.53 -4.92 -2.92
C ILE A 42 -3.91 -4.75 -4.40
N THR A 43 -2.92 -4.58 -5.27
CA THR A 43 -3.11 -4.48 -6.72
C THR A 43 -2.77 -5.79 -7.42
N ALA A 44 -3.23 -5.94 -8.67
CA ALA A 44 -2.88 -7.11 -9.48
C ALA A 44 -1.37 -7.19 -9.73
N LEU A 45 -0.87 -8.43 -9.90
CA LEU A 45 0.54 -8.73 -10.17
C LEU A 45 0.88 -8.41 -11.63
N ASN A 46 1.19 -7.14 -11.93
CA ASN A 46 1.51 -6.69 -13.28
C ASN A 46 2.94 -7.07 -13.67
N ASN A 47 3.12 -7.66 -14.85
CA ASN A 47 4.41 -8.09 -15.43
C ASN A 47 5.28 -8.94 -14.50
N PHE A 48 4.67 -9.66 -13.57
CA PHE A 48 5.40 -10.64 -12.75
C PHE A 48 6.09 -11.66 -13.64
N SER A 49 7.34 -11.94 -13.35
CA SER A 49 8.10 -12.94 -14.08
C SER A 49 7.40 -14.29 -14.03
N PRO A 50 7.48 -15.14 -15.06
CA PRO A 50 6.93 -16.50 -15.02
C PRO A 50 7.44 -17.31 -13.84
N PHE A 51 8.70 -17.08 -13.43
CA PHE A 51 9.30 -17.70 -12.26
C PHE A 51 8.57 -17.31 -10.96
N CYS A 52 8.37 -16.01 -10.72
CA CYS A 52 7.68 -15.54 -9.52
C CYS A 52 6.21 -15.96 -9.50
N LYS A 53 5.52 -15.97 -10.65
CA LYS A 53 4.15 -16.51 -10.77
C LYS A 53 4.10 -17.97 -10.39
N LEU A 54 5.07 -18.75 -10.86
CA LEU A 54 5.15 -20.19 -10.60
C LEU A 54 5.42 -20.48 -9.11
N ILE A 55 6.35 -19.76 -8.48
CA ILE A 55 6.61 -19.88 -7.03
C ILE A 55 5.37 -19.50 -6.22
N ARG A 56 4.77 -18.33 -6.51
CA ARG A 56 3.58 -17.83 -5.78
C ARG A 56 2.30 -18.63 -6.05
N SER A 57 2.29 -19.53 -7.05
CA SER A 57 1.17 -20.46 -7.26
C SER A 57 1.08 -21.55 -6.18
N THR A 58 2.18 -21.79 -5.47
CA THR A 58 2.23 -22.70 -4.32
C THR A 58 1.94 -21.93 -3.02
N GLU A 59 1.28 -22.55 -2.06
CA GLU A 59 0.98 -21.92 -0.76
C GLU A 59 2.27 -21.47 -0.05
N LYS A 60 3.21 -22.41 0.10
CA LYS A 60 4.51 -22.12 0.73
C LYS A 60 5.30 -21.03 0.03
N GLY A 61 5.33 -21.03 -1.30
CA GLY A 61 6.04 -20.00 -2.08
C GLY A 61 5.39 -18.63 -1.93
N ARG A 62 4.07 -18.55 -1.90
CA ARG A 62 3.34 -17.32 -1.65
C ARG A 62 3.65 -16.73 -0.26
N GLU A 63 3.56 -17.57 0.79
CA GLU A 63 3.85 -17.16 2.16
C GLU A 63 5.28 -16.65 2.33
N GLU A 64 6.27 -17.34 1.77
CA GLU A 64 7.66 -16.91 1.83
C GLU A 64 7.92 -15.61 1.05
N CYS A 65 7.25 -15.41 -0.09
CA CYS A 65 7.32 -14.15 -0.84
C CYS A 65 6.70 -12.99 -0.03
N GLU A 66 5.49 -13.17 0.50
CA GLU A 66 4.80 -12.15 1.30
C GLU A 66 5.60 -11.78 2.56
N LEU A 67 6.22 -12.77 3.21
CA LEU A 67 7.10 -12.51 4.34
C LEU A 67 8.35 -11.71 3.94
N CYS A 68 8.94 -12.02 2.78
CA CYS A 68 10.09 -11.28 2.25
C CYS A 68 9.71 -9.84 1.95
N ASP A 69 8.57 -9.61 1.30
CA ASP A 69 8.03 -8.30 0.97
C ASP A 69 7.78 -7.49 2.25
N LYS A 70 7.11 -8.07 3.24
CA LYS A 70 6.88 -7.46 4.57
C LYS A 70 8.18 -7.07 5.28
N CYS A 71 9.23 -7.89 5.19
CA CYS A 71 10.53 -7.57 5.77
C CYS A 71 11.17 -6.37 5.06
N ALA A 72 11.12 -6.32 3.73
CA ALA A 72 11.63 -5.21 2.94
C ALA A 72 10.90 -3.89 3.26
N GLU A 73 9.57 -3.94 3.39
CA GLU A 73 8.74 -2.80 3.79
C GLU A 73 9.15 -2.23 5.15
N LYS A 74 9.38 -3.10 6.14
CA LYS A 74 9.85 -2.67 7.48
C LYS A 74 11.22 -2.00 7.43
N ILE A 75 12.14 -2.51 6.61
CA ILE A 75 13.46 -1.90 6.42
C ILE A 75 13.33 -0.54 5.75
N ALA A 76 12.59 -0.47 4.63
CA ALA A 76 12.35 0.77 3.89
C ALA A 76 11.66 1.82 4.77
N PHE A 77 10.68 1.43 5.58
CA PHE A 77 10.01 2.30 6.53
C PHE A 77 10.96 2.84 7.61
N LYS A 78 11.78 1.98 8.20
CA LYS A 78 12.77 2.38 9.21
C LYS A 78 13.80 3.36 8.66
N GLU A 79 14.24 3.13 7.42
CA GLU A 79 15.20 4.00 6.73
C GLU A 79 14.56 5.24 6.11
N LYS A 80 13.23 5.30 6.06
CA LYS A 80 12.40 6.37 5.43
C LYS A 80 12.81 6.66 3.98
N ARG A 81 13.23 5.62 3.26
CA ARG A 81 13.66 5.70 1.85
C ARG A 81 13.35 4.41 1.09
N SER A 82 13.36 4.50 -0.22
CA SER A 82 13.35 3.34 -1.11
C SER A 82 14.61 2.48 -0.92
N ILE A 83 14.45 1.18 -1.08
CA ILE A 83 15.56 0.20 -1.02
C ILE A 83 15.53 -0.72 -2.23
N ILE A 84 16.69 -1.16 -2.66
CA ILE A 84 16.87 -2.31 -3.57
C ILE A 84 17.45 -3.45 -2.73
N TYR A 85 16.87 -4.63 -2.84
CA TYR A 85 17.25 -5.78 -2.02
C TYR A 85 17.27 -7.08 -2.83
N ASP A 86 17.90 -8.10 -2.28
CA ASP A 86 17.78 -9.47 -2.81
C ASP A 86 16.60 -10.16 -2.16
N CYS A 87 15.63 -10.62 -2.98
CA CYS A 87 14.53 -11.41 -2.45
C CYS A 87 15.04 -12.78 -1.97
N HIS A 88 14.22 -13.53 -1.24
CA HIS A 88 14.60 -14.83 -0.67
C HIS A 88 15.03 -15.89 -1.73
N LEU A 89 14.79 -15.64 -3.00
CA LEU A 89 15.23 -16.47 -4.13
C LEU A 89 16.37 -15.83 -4.93
N GLY A 90 16.95 -14.72 -4.46
CA GLY A 90 18.12 -14.08 -5.05
C GLY A 90 17.83 -13.18 -6.25
N LEU A 91 16.58 -12.88 -6.56
CA LEU A 91 16.24 -11.84 -7.53
C LEU A 91 16.39 -10.46 -6.90
N LYS A 92 16.78 -9.48 -7.69
CA LYS A 92 16.73 -8.07 -7.29
C LYS A 92 15.31 -7.56 -7.34
N ASP A 93 14.91 -7.02 -6.23
CA ASP A 93 13.62 -6.37 -6.04
C ASP A 93 13.83 -4.99 -5.42
N CYS A 94 12.83 -4.13 -5.48
CA CYS A 94 12.85 -2.83 -4.83
C CYS A 94 11.56 -2.62 -4.04
N CYS A 95 11.68 -1.84 -2.97
CA CYS A 95 10.56 -1.48 -2.11
C CYS A 95 10.58 0.04 -1.88
N VAL A 96 9.46 0.67 -2.19
CA VAL A 96 9.22 2.10 -1.96
C VAL A 96 8.09 2.21 -0.93
N PRO A 97 8.35 2.63 0.31
CA PRO A 97 7.35 2.67 1.35
C PRO A 97 6.36 3.83 1.13
N ILE A 98 5.08 3.58 1.36
CA ILE A 98 4.04 4.61 1.38
C ILE A 98 3.82 5.04 2.83
N ILE A 99 4.36 6.20 3.18
CA ILE A 99 4.34 6.73 4.54
C ILE A 99 3.45 7.96 4.60
N VAL A 100 2.39 7.91 5.41
CA VAL A 100 1.47 9.03 5.64
C VAL A 100 1.63 9.51 7.08
N GLY A 101 2.12 10.72 7.27
CA GLY A 101 2.60 11.17 8.58
C GLY A 101 3.82 10.33 9.01
N ASP A 102 3.70 9.67 10.15
CA ASP A 102 4.73 8.76 10.68
C ASP A 102 4.35 7.28 10.58
N ARG A 103 3.39 6.94 9.70
CA ARG A 103 2.86 5.58 9.59
C ARG A 103 3.08 4.99 8.21
N LEU A 104 3.52 3.75 8.18
CA LEU A 104 3.50 2.92 6.99
C LEU A 104 2.06 2.48 6.73
N ILE A 105 1.55 2.70 5.51
CA ILE A 105 0.22 2.25 5.10
C ILE A 105 0.26 1.26 3.93
N GLY A 106 1.44 0.97 3.42
CA GLY A 106 1.71 0.03 2.34
C GLY A 106 3.04 0.35 1.66
N ALA A 107 3.33 -0.35 0.57
CA ALA A 107 4.51 -0.10 -0.24
C ALA A 107 4.25 -0.35 -1.72
N VAL A 108 5.05 0.26 -2.58
CA VAL A 108 5.16 -0.11 -3.99
C VAL A 108 6.40 -0.99 -4.14
N LEU A 109 6.20 -2.22 -4.59
CA LEU A 109 7.23 -3.21 -4.84
C LEU A 109 7.38 -3.41 -6.35
N GLY A 110 8.60 -3.69 -6.78
CA GLY A 110 8.86 -3.99 -8.17
C GLY A 110 10.27 -4.53 -8.38
N GLY A 111 10.50 -5.08 -9.58
CA GLY A 111 11.77 -5.71 -9.90
C GLY A 111 11.58 -7.11 -10.42
N GLN A 112 11.94 -8.13 -9.63
CA GLN A 112 11.97 -9.55 -10.01
C GLN A 112 12.93 -9.80 -11.18
N VAL A 113 14.08 -9.14 -11.13
CA VAL A 113 15.09 -9.14 -12.18
C VAL A 113 16.42 -9.68 -11.69
N LEU A 114 17.29 -10.01 -12.62
CA LEU A 114 18.71 -10.23 -12.37
C LEU A 114 19.50 -9.03 -12.86
N ILE A 115 20.59 -8.71 -12.20
CA ILE A 115 21.52 -7.68 -12.67
C ILE A 115 22.51 -8.30 -13.65
N ASP A 116 22.87 -7.53 -14.67
CA ASP A 116 23.81 -7.95 -15.69
C ASP A 116 25.11 -8.48 -15.06
N GLY A 117 25.62 -9.59 -15.60
CA GLY A 117 26.74 -10.36 -15.02
C GLY A 117 26.36 -11.47 -14.02
N GLN A 118 25.12 -11.52 -13.50
CA GLN A 118 24.65 -12.65 -12.69
C GLN A 118 24.36 -13.88 -13.56
N LYS A 119 24.91 -15.04 -13.16
CA LYS A 119 24.67 -16.31 -13.87
C LYS A 119 23.46 -17.03 -13.29
N LYS A 120 22.43 -17.24 -14.09
CA LYS A 120 21.19 -17.94 -13.68
C LYS A 120 21.48 -19.32 -13.12
N ASP A 121 22.34 -20.10 -13.78
CA ASP A 121 22.65 -21.48 -13.39
C ASP A 121 23.38 -21.58 -12.05
N ALA A 122 24.09 -20.53 -11.63
CA ALA A 122 24.77 -20.49 -10.35
C ALA A 122 23.88 -20.00 -9.20
N LEU A 123 22.81 -19.27 -9.52
CA LEU A 123 21.91 -18.68 -8.54
C LEU A 123 20.81 -19.64 -8.07
N PHE A 124 20.33 -20.52 -8.97
CA PHE A 124 19.15 -21.37 -8.70
C PHE A 124 19.52 -22.85 -8.58
N ASP A 125 19.39 -23.42 -7.39
CA ASP A 125 19.38 -24.87 -7.18
C ASP A 125 18.00 -25.43 -7.55
N ILE A 126 17.85 -25.82 -8.82
CA ILE A 126 16.56 -26.25 -9.40
C ILE A 126 16.01 -27.49 -8.68
N LYS A 127 16.88 -28.43 -8.27
CA LYS A 127 16.45 -29.65 -7.57
C LYS A 127 15.89 -29.32 -6.19
N ASN A 128 16.56 -28.44 -5.46
CA ASN A 128 16.09 -27.99 -4.17
C ASN A 128 14.78 -27.20 -4.29
N LEU A 129 14.67 -26.30 -5.27
CA LEU A 129 13.43 -25.54 -5.54
C LEU A 129 12.26 -26.45 -5.90
N SER A 130 12.51 -27.46 -6.77
CA SER A 130 11.52 -28.47 -7.16
C SER A 130 10.99 -29.22 -5.95
N HIS A 131 11.87 -29.72 -5.11
CA HIS A 131 11.49 -30.43 -3.88
C HIS A 131 10.78 -29.51 -2.87
N LYS A 132 11.29 -28.29 -2.69
CA LYS A 132 10.77 -27.33 -1.70
C LYS A 132 9.35 -26.86 -1.99
N TYR A 133 9.02 -26.65 -3.28
CA TYR A 133 7.75 -26.07 -3.72
C TYR A 133 6.85 -27.06 -4.46
N GLY A 134 7.30 -28.28 -4.71
CA GLY A 134 6.52 -29.27 -5.44
C GLY A 134 6.30 -28.94 -6.92
N ILE A 135 7.25 -28.23 -7.54
CA ILE A 135 7.19 -27.78 -8.94
C ILE A 135 8.16 -28.61 -9.77
N SER A 136 7.77 -29.01 -11.00
CA SER A 136 8.67 -29.80 -11.85
C SER A 136 9.93 -29.02 -12.24
N GLU A 137 11.05 -29.72 -12.35
CA GLU A 137 12.35 -29.12 -12.74
C GLU A 137 12.27 -28.44 -14.11
N GLU A 138 11.54 -29.06 -15.06
CA GLU A 138 11.35 -28.50 -16.40
C GLU A 138 10.63 -27.16 -16.37
N SER A 139 9.54 -27.07 -15.58
CA SER A 139 8.78 -25.82 -15.42
C SER A 139 9.61 -24.72 -14.78
N LEU A 140 10.43 -25.07 -13.78
CA LEU A 140 11.36 -24.13 -13.15
C LEU A 140 12.43 -23.64 -14.11
N GLN A 141 13.05 -24.56 -14.89
CA GLN A 141 14.06 -24.19 -15.90
C GLN A 141 13.50 -23.24 -16.96
N GLU A 142 12.31 -23.56 -17.48
CA GLU A 142 11.66 -22.70 -18.48
C GLU A 142 11.34 -21.30 -17.90
N ALA A 143 10.82 -21.25 -16.68
CA ALA A 143 10.48 -20.01 -16.01
C ALA A 143 11.73 -19.16 -15.67
N ILE A 144 12.82 -19.77 -15.20
CA ILE A 144 14.10 -19.10 -14.91
C ILE A 144 14.72 -18.50 -16.18
N ARG A 145 14.65 -19.17 -17.33
CA ARG A 145 15.15 -18.62 -18.59
C ARG A 145 14.48 -17.30 -18.97
N LYS A 146 13.20 -17.12 -18.59
CA LYS A 146 12.38 -15.94 -18.90
C LYS A 146 12.55 -14.78 -17.90
N ILE A 147 13.37 -14.94 -16.84
CA ILE A 147 13.67 -13.84 -15.92
C ILE A 147 14.45 -12.75 -16.68
N TYR A 148 14.00 -11.51 -16.55
CA TYR A 148 14.66 -10.37 -17.15
C TYR A 148 16.01 -10.10 -16.50
N VAL A 149 16.98 -9.72 -17.33
CA VAL A 149 18.30 -9.23 -16.91
C VAL A 149 18.37 -7.76 -17.29
N VAL A 150 18.69 -6.92 -16.33
CA VAL A 150 18.77 -5.46 -16.51
C VAL A 150 20.07 -4.92 -15.93
N ASP A 151 20.51 -3.76 -16.36
CA ASP A 151 21.59 -3.04 -15.69
C ASP A 151 21.10 -2.39 -14.40
N HIS A 152 22.04 -2.07 -13.52
CA HIS A 152 21.74 -1.49 -12.21
C HIS A 152 21.09 -0.10 -12.29
N ASP A 153 21.50 0.70 -13.29
CA ASP A 153 20.97 2.05 -13.48
C ASP A 153 19.54 2.01 -14.03
N TYR A 154 19.21 0.99 -14.83
CA TYR A 154 17.84 0.77 -15.27
C TYR A 154 16.92 0.49 -14.06
N LEU A 155 17.34 -0.40 -13.17
CA LEU A 155 16.56 -0.70 -11.97
C LEU A 155 16.37 0.55 -11.09
N LYS A 156 17.41 1.38 -10.94
CA LYS A 156 17.29 2.66 -10.21
C LYS A 156 16.26 3.59 -10.84
N ARG A 157 16.27 3.76 -12.16
CA ARG A 157 15.25 4.57 -12.85
C ARG A 157 13.82 4.05 -12.64
N CYS A 158 13.66 2.73 -12.53
CA CYS A 158 12.36 2.16 -12.19
C CYS A 158 11.94 2.50 -10.75
N VAL A 159 12.90 2.52 -9.79
CA VAL A 159 12.63 2.97 -8.43
C VAL A 159 12.13 4.42 -8.42
N ASP A 160 12.76 5.33 -9.16
CA ASP A 160 12.32 6.74 -9.25
C ASP A 160 10.87 6.86 -9.75
N LEU A 161 10.46 6.01 -10.70
CA LEU A 161 9.07 5.94 -11.17
C LEU A 161 8.11 5.40 -10.07
N TYR A 162 8.54 4.39 -9.32
CA TYR A 162 7.72 3.84 -8.23
C TYR A 162 7.59 4.82 -7.06
N GLU A 163 8.62 5.63 -6.81
CA GLU A 163 8.54 6.75 -5.86
C GLU A 163 7.45 7.75 -6.25
N THR A 164 7.24 7.98 -7.55
CA THR A 164 6.15 8.83 -8.03
C THR A 164 4.77 8.26 -7.63
N ILE A 165 4.57 6.94 -7.76
CA ILE A 165 3.34 6.27 -7.34
C ILE A 165 3.16 6.37 -5.81
N ALA A 166 4.23 6.09 -5.07
CA ALA A 166 4.20 6.14 -3.60
C ALA A 166 3.90 7.57 -3.09
N ASN A 167 4.52 8.59 -3.70
CA ASN A 167 4.28 9.99 -3.36
C ASN A 167 2.83 10.41 -3.68
N TYR A 168 2.28 10.00 -4.82
CA TYR A 168 0.87 10.24 -5.14
C TYR A 168 -0.04 9.63 -4.06
N SER A 169 0.20 8.38 -3.70
CA SER A 169 -0.57 7.69 -2.66
C SER A 169 -0.46 8.36 -1.29
N LYS A 170 0.74 8.84 -0.94
CA LYS A 170 1.00 9.62 0.28
C LYS A 170 0.21 10.93 0.30
N GLU A 171 0.23 11.69 -0.80
CA GLU A 171 -0.51 12.94 -0.91
C GLU A 171 -2.03 12.74 -0.79
N MET A 172 -2.56 11.69 -1.40
CA MET A 172 -3.97 11.30 -1.27
C MET A 172 -4.32 10.98 0.18
N GLY A 173 -3.45 10.23 0.87
CA GLY A 173 -3.62 9.91 2.29
C GLY A 173 -3.63 11.16 3.18
N LEU A 174 -2.71 12.09 2.96
CA LEU A 174 -2.67 13.36 3.70
C LEU A 174 -3.92 14.21 3.46
N LYS A 175 -4.39 14.31 2.20
CA LYS A 175 -5.64 15.02 1.86
C LYS A 175 -6.84 14.38 2.54
N TYR A 176 -6.92 13.07 2.55
CA TYR A 176 -7.99 12.33 3.22
C TYR A 176 -8.03 12.65 4.72
N ILE A 177 -6.89 12.58 5.40
CA ILE A 177 -6.79 12.90 6.84
C ILE A 177 -7.22 14.35 7.11
N ALA A 178 -6.74 15.31 6.30
CA ALA A 178 -7.11 16.72 6.45
C ALA A 178 -8.63 16.93 6.26
N GLN A 179 -9.24 16.27 5.27
CA GLN A 179 -10.67 16.34 5.04
C GLN A 179 -11.48 15.76 6.19
N GLN A 180 -11.09 14.59 6.72
CA GLN A 180 -11.77 13.98 7.87
C GLN A 180 -11.70 14.88 9.11
N LYS A 181 -10.56 15.54 9.34
CA LYS A 181 -10.41 16.49 10.44
C LYS A 181 -11.36 17.67 10.31
N LEU A 182 -11.49 18.25 9.12
CA LEU A 182 -12.42 19.35 8.87
C LEU A 182 -13.89 18.95 9.08
N VAL A 183 -14.26 17.74 8.65
CA VAL A 183 -15.62 17.21 8.88
C VAL A 183 -15.90 17.05 10.37
N CYS A 184 -14.94 16.50 11.13
CA CYS A 184 -15.08 16.33 12.57
C CYS A 184 -15.24 17.68 13.30
N GLU A 185 -14.36 18.65 13.00
CA GLU A 185 -14.43 20.02 13.55
C GLU A 185 -15.77 20.70 13.21
N GLY A 186 -16.26 20.52 11.99
CA GLY A 186 -17.57 21.04 11.55
C GLY A 186 -18.74 20.44 12.33
N GLN A 187 -18.72 19.13 12.58
CA GLN A 187 -19.73 18.45 13.37
C GLN A 187 -19.72 18.89 14.84
N GLU A 188 -18.55 19.04 15.42
CA GLU A 188 -18.41 19.56 16.79
C GLU A 188 -18.98 20.98 16.90
N ARG A 189 -18.61 21.87 15.98
CA ARG A 189 -19.13 23.24 15.94
C ARG A 189 -20.65 23.28 15.86
N LEU A 190 -21.26 22.50 14.97
CA LEU A 190 -22.70 22.39 14.84
C LEU A 190 -23.36 21.86 16.12
N SER A 191 -22.70 20.95 16.83
CA SER A 191 -23.19 20.42 18.11
C SER A 191 -23.20 21.51 19.19
N TYR A 192 -22.14 22.32 19.25
CA TYR A 192 -22.06 23.47 20.18
C TYR A 192 -23.11 24.52 19.88
N GLU A 193 -23.29 24.89 18.61
CA GLU A 193 -24.32 25.85 18.18
C GLU A 193 -25.75 25.38 18.56
N ARG A 194 -26.05 24.09 18.36
CA ARG A 194 -27.33 23.50 18.76
C ARG A 194 -27.54 23.55 20.27
N ARG A 195 -26.51 23.22 21.06
CA ARG A 195 -26.58 23.28 22.53
C ARG A 195 -26.78 24.70 23.02
N ALA A 196 -26.08 25.68 22.44
CA ALA A 196 -26.22 27.08 22.77
C ALA A 196 -27.66 27.59 22.50
N LYS A 197 -28.19 27.31 21.29
CA LYS A 197 -29.58 27.67 20.96
C LYS A 197 -30.61 27.01 21.89
N TYR A 198 -30.41 25.74 22.24
CA TYR A 198 -31.30 25.07 23.18
C TYR A 198 -31.27 25.69 24.58
N ALA A 199 -30.10 26.09 25.06
CA ALA A 199 -29.95 26.77 26.35
C ALA A 199 -30.62 28.15 26.32
N GLU A 200 -30.48 28.90 25.22
CA GLU A 200 -31.13 30.19 25.01
C GLU A 200 -32.66 30.06 25.04
N LEU A 201 -33.21 29.10 24.28
CA LEU A 201 -34.66 28.79 24.28
C LEU A 201 -35.16 28.45 25.68
N LYS A 202 -34.46 27.59 26.42
CA LYS A 202 -34.81 27.27 27.81
C LYS A 202 -34.81 28.49 28.71
N THR A 203 -33.87 29.40 28.52
CA THR A 203 -33.79 30.65 29.28
C THR A 203 -34.98 31.56 28.96
N LEU A 204 -35.37 31.66 27.72
CA LEU A 204 -36.54 32.42 27.26
C LEU A 204 -37.85 31.79 27.78
N GLU A 205 -37.98 30.47 27.72
CA GLU A 205 -39.13 29.75 28.31
C GLU A 205 -39.24 29.98 29.83
N ALA A 206 -38.14 30.00 30.56
CA ALA A 206 -38.12 30.25 31.98
C ALA A 206 -38.46 31.72 32.34
N GLN A 207 -38.25 32.66 31.43
CA GLN A 207 -38.64 34.09 31.61
C GLN A 207 -40.14 34.33 31.37
N ILE A 208 -40.83 33.41 30.65
CA ILE A 208 -42.26 33.43 30.55
C ILE A 208 -42.84 32.94 31.86
N ASN A 209 -43.29 33.89 32.69
CA ASN A 209 -43.80 33.59 34.00
C ASN A 209 -45.08 32.72 33.85
N PRO A 210 -45.06 31.41 34.22
CA PRO A 210 -46.20 30.51 34.03
C PRO A 210 -47.42 30.97 34.80
N HIS A 211 -47.23 31.68 35.94
CA HIS A 211 -48.29 32.20 36.76
C HIS A 211 -49.03 33.39 36.11
N PHE A 212 -48.34 34.16 35.23
CA PHE A 212 -48.97 35.24 34.47
C PHE A 212 -49.90 34.66 33.38
N LEU A 213 -49.48 33.62 32.70
CA LEU A 213 -50.28 32.93 31.68
C LEU A 213 -51.52 32.26 32.27
N PHE A 214 -51.40 31.63 33.44
CA PHE A 214 -52.55 31.03 34.12
C PHE A 214 -53.56 32.07 34.63
N ASN A 215 -53.13 33.27 35.06
CA ASN A 215 -53.99 34.32 35.56
C ASN A 215 -54.64 35.17 34.46
N THR A 216 -54.18 35.10 33.22
CA THR A 216 -54.78 35.85 32.08
C THR A 216 -55.75 35.03 31.28
N LEU A 217 -55.84 33.73 31.49
CA LEU A 217 -56.73 32.78 30.81
C LEU A 217 -57.94 32.33 31.67
N ASN A 218 -58.05 32.79 32.92
CA ASN A 218 -59.21 32.66 33.80
C ASN A 218 -59.91 34.02 33.96
#